data_b4f36ce16906d3ad1d62fd5d8006e291
#
_entry.id   b4f36ce16906d3ad1d62fd5d8006e291
#
_cell.length_a   1.000
_cell.length_b   1.000
_cell.length_c   1.000
_cell.angle_alpha   90.00
_cell.angle_beta   90.00
_cell.angle_gamma   90.00
#
_symmetry.space_group_name_H-M   'P 1'
#
loop_
_entity.id
_entity.type
_entity.pdbx_description
1 polymer ?
#
loop_
_entity_poly.entity_id
_entity_poly.type
_entity_poly.pdbx_seq_one_letter_code
_entity_poly.pdbx_strand_id
1 'polypeptide(L)'
;NWSLQKYVNLPVDSLYHLVTASLEKGYSFVWDGDITEPGFNQKEGMAHLSEEDHELIKKEGMENARQLTFDNRQTTDDHLMHCVGLAEGDNDQLYFIMKDSYGSNNKKYKGYIYMSKDYFQLKTIAVMMRKIANV
;
A
#
# COMPACT_ATOMS: atom_id res chain seq x y z
N ASN A 1 22.19 -14.40 5.30
CA ASN A 1 21.12 -13.54 4.82
C ASN A 1 21.15 -13.46 3.28
N TRP A 2 20.27 -14.21 2.64
CA TRP A 2 20.17 -14.32 1.19
C TRP A 2 19.69 -13.03 0.52
N SER A 3 19.00 -12.15 1.27
CA SER A 3 18.49 -10.89 0.78
C SER A 3 19.53 -9.85 0.93
N LEU A 4 20.45 -9.47 0.47
CA LEU A 4 21.46 -8.42 0.71
C LEU A 4 20.92 -7.15 1.41
N GLN A 5 19.63 -7.11 1.72
CA GLN A 5 18.90 -6.01 2.38
C GLN A 5 19.22 -4.62 1.80
N LYS A 6 19.44 -4.55 0.50
CA LYS A 6 19.71 -3.31 -0.19
C LYS A 6 18.39 -2.71 -0.67
N TYR A 7 17.93 -1.69 0.02
CA TYR A 7 16.75 -0.94 -0.36
C TYR A 7 17.15 0.48 -0.77
N VAL A 8 16.43 1.02 -1.75
CA VAL A 8 16.46 2.44 -2.04
C VAL A 8 15.40 3.09 -1.16
N ASN A 9 15.82 3.91 -0.22
CA ASN A 9 14.91 4.64 0.65
C ASN A 9 14.42 5.90 -0.07
N LEU A 10 13.11 6.06 -0.11
CA LEU A 10 12.43 7.19 -0.74
C LEU A 10 11.46 7.84 0.25
N PRO A 11 11.31 9.17 0.22
CA PRO A 11 10.19 9.83 0.85
C PRO A 11 8.86 9.25 0.31
N VAL A 12 7.82 9.23 1.14
CA VAL A 12 6.55 8.58 0.79
C VAL A 12 5.91 9.15 -0.47
N ASP A 13 5.99 10.46 -0.68
CA ASP A 13 5.46 11.08 -1.90
C ASP A 13 6.24 10.66 -3.15
N SER A 14 7.56 10.55 -3.05
CA SER A 14 8.40 10.04 -4.14
C SER A 14 8.07 8.59 -4.47
N LEU A 15 7.89 7.75 -3.45
CA LEU A 15 7.45 6.36 -3.63
C LEU A 15 6.08 6.31 -4.32
N TYR A 16 5.13 7.10 -3.84
CA TYR A 16 3.79 7.17 -4.42
C TYR A 16 3.83 7.55 -5.92
N HIS A 17 4.57 8.60 -6.28
CA HIS A 17 4.70 9.01 -7.69
C HIS A 17 5.40 7.95 -8.54
N LEU A 18 6.40 7.27 -7.99
CA LEU A 18 7.12 6.21 -8.69
C LEU A 18 6.20 5.02 -9.03
N VAL A 19 5.42 4.55 -8.05
CA VAL A 19 4.54 3.39 -8.27
C VAL A 19 3.35 3.74 -9.18
N THR A 20 2.78 4.93 -9.06
CA THR A 20 1.70 5.37 -9.97
C THR A 20 2.19 5.50 -11.41
N ALA A 21 3.36 6.11 -11.63
CA ALA A 21 3.97 6.19 -12.96
C ALA A 21 4.28 4.80 -13.54
N SER A 22 4.66 3.83 -12.68
CA SER A 22 4.84 2.44 -13.11
C SER A 22 3.56 1.83 -13.64
N LEU A 23 2.48 1.96 -12.87
CA LEU A 23 1.16 1.44 -13.26
C LEU A 23 0.61 2.11 -14.53
N GLU A 24 0.77 3.42 -14.67
CA GLU A 24 0.37 4.17 -15.87
C GLU A 24 1.12 3.70 -17.13
N LYS A 25 2.36 3.25 -16.98
CA LYS A 25 3.15 2.62 -18.05
C LYS A 25 2.82 1.14 -18.28
N GLY A 26 1.86 0.57 -17.56
CA GLY A 26 1.44 -0.82 -17.68
C GLY A 26 2.31 -1.81 -16.90
N TYR A 27 3.11 -1.36 -15.95
CA TYR A 27 3.95 -2.22 -15.11
C TYR A 27 3.38 -2.37 -13.72
N SER A 28 3.07 -3.59 -13.34
CA SER A 28 2.67 -3.97 -11.98
C SER A 28 3.88 -4.05 -11.05
N PHE A 29 3.63 -4.11 -9.75
CA PHE A 29 4.67 -4.26 -8.75
C PHE A 29 4.22 -5.15 -7.58
N VAL A 30 5.18 -5.69 -6.84
CA VAL A 30 4.91 -6.39 -5.58
C VAL A 30 4.87 -5.36 -4.47
N TRP A 31 3.80 -5.40 -3.70
CA TRP A 31 3.60 -4.59 -2.50
C TRP A 31 3.89 -5.44 -1.26
N ASP A 32 4.60 -4.87 -0.32
CA ASP A 32 4.89 -5.43 0.99
C ASP A 32 4.45 -4.45 2.07
N GLY A 33 3.66 -4.92 3.02
CA GLY A 33 3.14 -4.04 4.05
C GLY A 33 2.26 -4.74 5.08
N ASP A 34 1.48 -3.96 5.78
CA ASP A 34 0.65 -4.38 6.90
C ASP A 34 -0.81 -4.53 6.48
N ILE A 35 -1.36 -5.73 6.70
CA ILE A 35 -2.79 -6.04 6.52
C ILE A 35 -3.48 -6.42 7.83
N THR A 36 -2.78 -6.47 8.95
CA THR A 36 -3.35 -6.76 10.27
C THR A 36 -3.92 -5.51 10.94
N GLU A 37 -4.72 -4.78 10.18
CA GLU A 37 -5.28 -3.49 10.51
C GLU A 37 -6.81 -3.53 10.58
N PRO A 38 -7.46 -2.75 11.47
CA PRO A 38 -8.92 -2.73 11.59
C PRO A 38 -9.65 -2.39 10.29
N GLY A 39 -9.05 -1.55 9.46
CA GLY A 39 -9.62 -1.11 8.19
C GLY A 39 -9.30 -1.98 6.99
N PHE A 40 -8.54 -3.07 7.17
CA PHE A 40 -8.29 -4.05 6.13
C PHE A 40 -9.37 -5.14 6.17
N ASN A 41 -10.27 -5.10 5.19
CA ASN A 41 -11.38 -6.06 5.11
C ASN A 41 -11.25 -6.91 3.84
N GLN A 42 -10.70 -8.11 4.00
CA GLN A 42 -10.46 -9.04 2.90
C GLN A 42 -11.74 -9.52 2.23
N LYS A 43 -12.81 -9.75 3.00
CA LYS A 43 -14.10 -10.19 2.48
C LYS A 43 -14.76 -9.13 1.62
N GLU A 44 -14.75 -7.89 2.07
CA GLU A 44 -15.30 -6.75 1.32
C GLU A 44 -14.34 -6.23 0.24
N GLY A 45 -13.08 -6.67 0.27
CA GLY A 45 -12.08 -6.26 -0.71
C GLY A 45 -11.69 -4.79 -0.62
N MET A 46 -11.63 -4.26 0.59
CA MET A 46 -11.32 -2.85 0.85
C MET A 46 -10.26 -2.71 1.94
N ALA A 47 -9.36 -1.75 1.77
CA ALA A 47 -8.40 -1.36 2.78
C ALA A 47 -8.43 0.16 2.98
N HIS A 48 -8.87 0.58 4.15
CA HIS A 48 -8.94 1.97 4.59
C HIS A 48 -8.23 2.15 5.93
N LEU A 49 -7.73 3.34 6.18
CA LEU A 49 -7.16 3.69 7.49
C LEU A 49 -8.26 3.82 8.56
N SER A 50 -7.87 3.57 9.81
CA SER A 50 -8.69 3.82 10.99
C SER A 50 -8.79 5.33 11.28
N GLU A 51 -9.76 5.72 12.10
CA GLU A 51 -9.84 7.09 12.61
C GLU A 51 -8.58 7.51 13.38
N GLU A 52 -7.98 6.59 14.15
CA GLU A 52 -6.74 6.84 14.88
C GLU A 52 -5.58 7.15 13.94
N ASP A 53 -5.46 6.41 12.83
CA ASP A 53 -4.45 6.68 11.80
C ASP A 53 -4.67 8.04 11.14
N HIS A 54 -5.92 8.39 10.83
CA HIS A 54 -6.25 9.69 10.27
C HIS A 54 -5.90 10.85 11.22
N GLU A 55 -6.20 10.72 12.50
CA GLU A 55 -5.82 11.70 13.52
C GLU A 55 -4.31 11.83 13.68
N LEU A 56 -3.59 10.71 13.63
CA LEU A 56 -2.12 10.71 13.66
C LEU A 56 -1.53 11.45 12.45
N ILE A 57 -2.04 11.17 11.26
CA ILE A 57 -1.58 11.84 10.02
C ILE A 57 -1.87 13.33 10.07
N LYS A 58 -3.04 13.72 10.58
CA LYS A 58 -3.43 15.11 10.74
C LYS A 58 -2.50 15.86 11.69
N LYS A 59 -2.09 15.20 12.77
CA LYS A 59 -1.20 15.76 13.79
C LYS A 59 0.26 15.84 13.33
N GLU A 60 0.80 14.77 12.74
CA GLU A 60 2.23 14.59 12.49
C GLU A 60 2.63 14.77 11.02
N GLY A 61 1.67 14.71 10.09
CA GLY A 61 1.91 14.55 8.66
C GLY A 61 2.20 13.09 8.28
N MET A 62 2.01 12.76 7.00
CA MET A 62 2.12 11.37 6.52
C MET A 62 3.52 10.77 6.74
N GLU A 63 4.58 11.50 6.39
CA GLU A 63 5.96 10.99 6.51
C GLU A 63 6.33 10.68 7.96
N ASN A 64 6.02 11.58 8.89
CA ASN A 64 6.28 11.37 10.31
C ASN A 64 5.40 10.28 10.89
N ALA A 65 4.12 10.22 10.51
CA ALA A 65 3.21 9.15 10.93
C ALA A 65 3.72 7.77 10.50
N ARG A 66 4.24 7.64 9.26
CA ARG A 66 4.89 6.40 8.79
C ARG A 66 6.05 6.00 9.69
N GLN A 67 6.95 6.91 9.95
CA GLN A 67 8.13 6.63 10.77
C GLN A 67 7.73 6.22 12.19
N LEU A 68 6.81 6.95 12.80
CA LEU A 68 6.32 6.65 14.16
C LEU A 68 5.68 5.27 14.26
N THR A 69 4.76 4.93 13.32
CA THR A 69 4.06 3.64 13.35
C THR A 69 4.98 2.47 13.00
N PHE A 70 6.01 2.70 12.21
CA PHE A 70 7.05 1.70 11.95
C PHE A 70 7.93 1.48 13.19
N ASP A 71 8.42 2.55 13.82
CA ASP A 71 9.32 2.47 14.97
C ASP A 71 8.66 1.84 16.20
N ASN A 72 7.39 2.15 16.43
CA ASN A 72 6.61 1.60 17.56
C ASN A 72 5.93 0.26 17.23
N ARG A 73 6.15 -0.28 16.05
CA ARG A 73 5.61 -1.56 15.57
C ARG A 73 4.07 -1.63 15.46
N GLN A 74 3.42 -0.49 15.31
CA GLN A 74 2.01 -0.43 14.91
C GLN A 74 1.83 -0.79 13.43
N THR A 75 2.82 -0.50 12.59
CA THR A 75 2.90 -0.99 11.22
C THR A 75 3.90 -2.14 11.16
N THR A 76 3.45 -3.31 10.72
CA THR A 76 4.26 -4.53 10.66
C THR A 76 4.42 -5.02 9.22
N ASP A 77 5.52 -5.73 8.97
CA ASP A 77 5.79 -6.42 7.71
C ASP A 77 5.16 -7.82 7.79
N ASP A 78 3.94 -7.96 7.31
CA ASP A 78 3.17 -9.19 7.49
C ASP A 78 2.55 -9.78 6.22
N HIS A 79 2.55 -9.08 5.10
CA HIS A 79 1.92 -9.60 3.89
C HIS A 79 2.46 -9.02 2.58
N LEU A 80 2.47 -9.86 1.55
CA LEU A 80 2.80 -9.50 0.17
C LEU A 80 1.56 -9.60 -0.72
N MET A 81 1.35 -8.59 -1.56
CA MET A 81 0.33 -8.61 -2.60
C MET A 81 0.88 -8.08 -3.93
N HIS A 82 0.20 -8.39 -5.01
CA HIS A 82 0.54 -7.91 -6.35
C HIS A 82 -0.34 -6.71 -6.70
N CYS A 83 0.26 -5.54 -6.80
CA CYS A 83 -0.46 -4.34 -7.27
C CYS A 83 -0.53 -4.33 -8.79
N VAL A 84 -1.75 -4.34 -9.33
CA VAL A 84 -2.01 -4.51 -10.76
C VAL A 84 -2.60 -3.29 -11.44
N GLY A 85 -3.06 -2.30 -10.69
CA GLY A 85 -3.67 -1.12 -11.31
C GLY A 85 -4.10 -0.06 -10.32
N LEU A 86 -4.70 0.98 -10.88
CA LEU A 86 -5.32 2.11 -10.17
C LEU A 86 -6.82 2.15 -10.47
N ALA A 87 -7.60 2.62 -9.52
CA ALA A 87 -9.02 2.90 -9.68
C ALA A 87 -9.38 4.22 -9.03
N GLU A 88 -10.35 4.90 -9.60
CA GLU A 88 -10.99 6.06 -8.98
C GLU A 88 -12.31 5.63 -8.36
N GLY A 89 -12.52 5.99 -7.12
CA GLY A 89 -13.77 5.81 -6.41
C GLY A 89 -14.63 7.09 -6.43
N ASP A 90 -15.70 7.07 -5.68
CA ASP A 90 -16.54 8.25 -5.47
C ASP A 90 -15.70 9.40 -4.85
N ASN A 91 -16.01 10.64 -5.20
CA ASN A 91 -15.30 11.85 -4.75
C ASN A 91 -13.81 11.91 -5.14
N ASP A 92 -13.46 11.39 -6.31
CA ASP A 92 -12.08 11.41 -6.85
C ASP A 92 -11.06 10.70 -5.95
N GLN A 93 -11.50 9.80 -5.09
CA GLN A 93 -10.62 8.99 -4.27
C GLN A 93 -9.85 7.98 -5.12
N LEU A 94 -8.52 7.96 -4.97
CA LEU A 94 -7.65 7.01 -5.65
C LEU A 94 -7.46 5.74 -4.82
N TYR A 95 -7.56 4.60 -5.51
CA TYR A 95 -7.31 3.27 -4.97
C TYR A 95 -6.25 2.53 -5.77
N PHE A 96 -5.40 1.79 -5.07
CA PHE A 96 -4.56 0.76 -5.68
C PHE A 96 -5.33 -0.56 -5.74
N ILE A 97 -5.28 -1.22 -6.88
CA ILE A 97 -5.90 -2.53 -7.07
C ILE A 97 -4.87 -3.60 -6.75
N MET A 98 -5.05 -4.29 -5.62
CA MET A 98 -4.19 -5.36 -5.16
C MET A 98 -4.80 -6.72 -5.49
N LYS A 99 -4.00 -7.65 -5.97
CA LYS A 99 -4.38 -9.05 -6.12
C LYS A 99 -3.78 -9.84 -4.98
N ASP A 100 -4.67 -10.44 -4.17
CA ASP A 100 -4.31 -11.24 -3.02
C ASP A 100 -4.15 -12.72 -3.39
N SER A 101 -3.28 -13.43 -2.67
CA SER A 101 -3.03 -14.87 -2.84
C SER A 101 -4.00 -15.79 -2.07
N TYR A 102 -4.83 -15.25 -1.18
CA TYR A 102 -5.74 -16.05 -0.34
C TYR A 102 -6.99 -16.58 -1.06
N GLY A 103 -7.02 -16.54 -2.39
CA GLY A 103 -8.12 -17.08 -3.18
C GLY A 103 -9.32 -16.14 -3.29
N SER A 104 -10.32 -16.58 -4.05
CA SER A 104 -11.46 -15.75 -4.47
C SER A 104 -12.79 -16.12 -3.83
N ASN A 105 -12.87 -17.26 -3.13
CA ASN A 105 -14.11 -17.78 -2.59
C ASN A 105 -14.70 -16.85 -1.52
N ASN A 106 -16.01 -16.57 -1.62
CA ASN A 106 -16.76 -15.72 -0.68
C ASN A 106 -16.23 -14.28 -0.53
N LYS A 107 -15.49 -13.78 -1.51
CA LYS A 107 -14.96 -12.41 -1.52
C LYS A 107 -15.67 -11.56 -2.56
N LYS A 108 -16.03 -10.33 -2.17
CA LYS A 108 -16.81 -9.40 -3.00
C LYS A 108 -16.18 -9.15 -4.37
N TYR A 109 -14.88 -8.94 -4.43
CA TYR A 109 -14.15 -8.66 -5.66
C TYR A 109 -13.24 -9.82 -6.10
N LYS A 110 -13.61 -11.06 -5.75
CA LYS A 110 -12.92 -12.27 -6.20
C LYS A 110 -11.42 -12.30 -5.92
N GLY A 111 -11.02 -11.81 -4.75
CA GLY A 111 -9.62 -11.78 -4.31
C GLY A 111 -8.86 -10.50 -4.66
N TYR A 112 -9.50 -9.53 -5.29
CA TYR A 112 -8.96 -8.19 -5.44
C TYR A 112 -9.31 -7.32 -4.24
N ILE A 113 -8.36 -6.47 -3.84
CA ILE A 113 -8.48 -5.52 -2.74
C ILE A 113 -8.28 -4.12 -3.30
N TYR A 114 -9.20 -3.23 -3.02
CA TYR A 114 -9.07 -1.81 -3.31
C TYR A 114 -8.49 -1.11 -2.09
N MET A 115 -7.22 -0.75 -2.19
CA MET A 115 -6.46 -0.11 -1.12
C MET A 115 -6.44 1.40 -1.33
N SER A 116 -6.94 2.17 -0.37
CA SER A 116 -6.93 3.62 -0.45
C SER A 116 -5.49 4.18 -0.52
N LYS A 117 -5.34 5.33 -1.16
CA LYS A 117 -4.04 6.01 -1.29
C LYS A 117 -3.35 6.20 0.06
N ASP A 118 -4.08 6.68 1.05
CA ASP A 118 -3.54 6.96 2.39
C ASP A 118 -3.15 5.68 3.14
N TYR A 119 -3.91 4.58 2.97
CA TYR A 119 -3.52 3.26 3.48
C TYR A 119 -2.20 2.81 2.85
N PHE A 120 -2.10 2.90 1.54
CA PHE A 120 -0.85 2.59 0.83
C PHE A 120 0.32 3.42 1.39
N GLN A 121 0.13 4.73 1.53
CA GLN A 121 1.17 5.61 2.01
C GLN A 121 1.60 5.31 3.45
N LEU A 122 0.67 5.02 4.35
CA LEU A 122 0.99 4.76 5.77
C LEU A 122 1.52 3.35 6.00
N LYS A 123 0.94 2.34 5.38
CA LYS A 123 1.15 0.92 5.71
C LYS A 123 2.11 0.15 4.79
N THR A 124 2.63 0.77 3.75
CA THR A 124 3.63 0.15 2.87
C THR A 124 5.00 0.09 3.56
N ILE A 125 5.59 -1.08 3.60
CA ILE A 125 6.97 -1.28 4.08
C ILE A 125 7.94 -1.16 2.90
N ALA A 126 7.69 -1.90 1.82
CA ALA A 126 8.54 -1.93 0.64
C ALA A 126 7.75 -2.22 -0.63
N VAL A 127 8.34 -1.94 -1.76
CA VAL A 127 7.83 -2.40 -3.06
C VAL A 127 8.97 -3.02 -3.86
N MET A 128 8.65 -4.04 -4.64
CA MET A 128 9.56 -4.59 -5.65
C MET A 128 8.95 -4.34 -7.02
N MET A 129 9.66 -3.58 -7.84
CA MET A 129 9.16 -3.13 -9.12
C MET A 129 10.24 -3.15 -10.19
N ARG A 130 9.82 -3.15 -11.44
CA ARG A 130 10.72 -2.95 -12.57
C ARG A 130 11.37 -1.57 -12.49
N LYS A 131 12.67 -1.50 -12.71
CA LYS A 131 13.35 -0.22 -12.85
C LYS A 131 12.81 0.52 -14.08
N ILE A 132 12.26 1.70 -13.86
CA ILE A 132 11.77 2.56 -14.92
C ILE A 132 12.84 3.62 -15.20
N ALA A 133 13.24 3.76 -16.46
CA ALA A 133 14.13 4.82 -16.86
C ALA A 133 13.41 6.18 -16.75
N ASN A 134 14.06 7.18 -16.20
CA ASN A 134 13.59 8.57 -16.13
C ASN A 134 12.35 8.81 -15.25
N VAL A 135 12.31 8.17 -14.11
CA VAL A 135 11.38 8.55 -13.03
C VAL A 135 12.18 9.02 -11.83
#